data_dff972e7c87e550aae427c1f7007ee97
#
_entry.id   dff972e7c87e550aae427c1f7007ee97
#
_cell.length_a   1.000
_cell.length_b   1.000
_cell.length_c   1.000
_cell.angle_alpha   90.00
_cell.angle_beta   90.00
_cell.angle_gamma   90.00
#
_symmetry.space_group_name_H-M   'P 1'
#
loop_
_entity.id
_entity.type
_entity.pdbx_description
1 polymer ?
#
loop_
_entity_poly.entity_id
_entity_poly.type
_entity_poly.pdbx_seq_one_letter_code
_entity_poly.pdbx_strand_id
1 'polypeptide(L)'
;MTIIGLPLAVGFIMESYDNSRRGFPIPLPPWRDWTLRAITGVLALLIDLAFFVLPLMIGILLLTCSGLALVLAARTDLLEPVMRGILGLIGLIWAILFLIGVAPIGRLIFAEEGKIEQALSMEPVRRAFTPPYRAYFWRARLASLAAYVPAGLLVALMGWLLVANAPLLLIVLNGWLLCSAGVFAQLVGAQLYVAAERQAQLMART
;
A
#
# COMPACT_ATOMS: atom_id res chain seq x y z
N MET A 1 -5.99 9.17 13.96
CA MET A 1 -5.03 8.10 14.29
C MET A 1 -3.79 8.75 14.87
N THR A 2 -3.36 8.29 16.02
CA THR A 2 -2.08 8.70 16.59
C THR A 2 -0.96 7.92 15.88
N ILE A 3 0.26 8.47 15.83
CA ILE A 3 1.45 7.82 15.26
C ILE A 3 1.63 6.40 15.84
N ILE A 4 1.24 6.18 17.10
CA ILE A 4 1.29 4.89 17.80
C ILE A 4 0.23 3.90 17.27
N GLY A 5 -0.91 4.37 16.81
CA GLY A 5 -2.00 3.51 16.30
C GLY A 5 -1.70 2.88 14.95
N LEU A 6 -0.84 3.50 14.12
CA LEU A 6 -0.51 2.99 12.80
C LEU A 6 0.26 1.66 12.84
N PRO A 7 1.35 1.51 13.63
CA PRO A 7 2.02 0.22 13.77
C PRO A 7 1.10 -0.89 14.29
N LEU A 8 0.22 -0.60 15.22
CA LEU A 8 -0.74 -1.58 15.74
C LEU A 8 -1.72 -2.06 14.66
N ALA A 9 -2.25 -1.13 13.86
CA ALA A 9 -3.15 -1.48 12.75
C ALA A 9 -2.44 -2.32 11.69
N VAL A 10 -1.20 -1.95 11.33
CA VAL A 10 -0.40 -2.71 10.35
C VAL A 10 0.01 -4.06 10.91
N GLY A 11 0.40 -4.16 12.19
CA GLY A 11 0.67 -5.41 12.87
C GLY A 11 -0.54 -6.34 12.91
N PHE A 12 -1.75 -5.79 13.10
CA PHE A 12 -2.99 -6.55 13.02
C PHE A 12 -3.21 -7.13 11.61
N ILE A 13 -2.90 -6.36 10.56
CA ILE A 13 -2.95 -6.83 9.18
C ILE A 13 -1.92 -7.94 8.94
N MET A 14 -0.70 -7.80 9.48
CA MET A 14 0.35 -8.82 9.34
C MET A 14 -0.04 -10.14 10.00
N GLU A 15 -0.60 -10.10 11.19
CA GLU A 15 -1.09 -11.30 11.88
C GLU A 15 -2.27 -11.94 11.11
N SER A 16 -3.11 -11.12 10.44
CA SER A 16 -4.15 -11.63 9.54
C SER A 16 -3.56 -12.35 8.32
N TYR A 17 -2.43 -11.89 7.76
CA TYR A 17 -1.69 -12.62 6.72
C TYR A 17 -1.25 -14.00 7.21
N ASP A 18 -0.61 -14.08 8.38
CA ASP A 18 -0.13 -15.34 8.95
C ASP A 18 -1.28 -16.29 9.25
N ASN A 19 -2.34 -15.82 9.90
CA ASN A 19 -3.53 -16.61 10.20
C ASN A 19 -4.20 -17.15 8.93
N SER A 20 -4.31 -16.32 7.89
CA SER A 20 -4.85 -16.75 6.60
C SER A 20 -3.98 -17.81 5.96
N ARG A 21 -2.66 -17.69 6.02
CA ARG A 21 -1.73 -18.68 5.48
C ARG A 21 -1.83 -20.01 6.22
N ARG A 22 -1.99 -19.99 7.52
CA ARG A 22 -2.20 -21.20 8.35
C ARG A 22 -3.55 -21.86 8.13
N GLY A 23 -4.47 -21.18 7.44
CA GLY A 23 -5.80 -21.73 7.11
C GLY A 23 -6.80 -21.62 8.25
N PHE A 24 -6.61 -20.70 9.19
CA PHE A 24 -7.61 -20.46 10.23
C PHE A 24 -8.94 -20.02 9.59
N PRO A 25 -10.09 -20.57 10.03
CA PRO A 25 -11.40 -20.23 9.50
C PRO A 25 -11.78 -18.77 9.75
N ILE A 26 -11.26 -18.20 10.84
CA ILE A 26 -11.38 -16.76 11.16
C ILE A 26 -9.98 -16.18 11.16
N PRO A 27 -9.55 -15.51 10.08
CA PRO A 27 -8.19 -15.01 9.96
C PRO A 27 -7.92 -13.74 10.78
N LEU A 28 -8.97 -13.14 11.38
CA LEU A 28 -8.83 -11.94 12.21
C LEU A 28 -8.16 -12.32 13.54
N PRO A 29 -7.04 -11.67 13.88
CA PRO A 29 -6.32 -11.97 15.10
C PRO A 29 -7.06 -11.49 16.35
N PRO A 30 -6.91 -12.19 17.48
CA PRO A 30 -7.42 -11.72 18.76
C PRO A 30 -6.67 -10.46 19.21
N TRP A 31 -7.34 -9.58 19.94
CA TRP A 31 -6.73 -8.37 20.51
C TRP A 31 -5.85 -8.72 21.73
N ARG A 32 -4.69 -9.32 21.46
CA ARG A 32 -3.67 -9.72 22.45
C ARG A 32 -2.28 -9.32 21.96
N ASP A 33 -1.29 -9.38 22.84
CA ASP A 33 0.13 -9.20 22.51
C ASP A 33 0.46 -7.90 21.75
N TRP A 34 -0.02 -6.78 22.27
CA TRP A 34 0.12 -5.45 21.70
C TRP A 34 1.57 -5.08 21.34
N THR A 35 2.52 -5.49 22.20
CA THR A 35 3.94 -5.19 21.99
C THR A 35 4.48 -5.91 20.76
N LEU A 36 4.24 -7.22 20.64
CA LEU A 36 4.66 -8.00 19.48
C LEU A 36 4.02 -7.46 18.20
N ARG A 37 2.73 -7.15 18.27
CA ARG A 37 1.98 -6.58 17.15
C ARG A 37 2.53 -5.21 16.73
N ALA A 38 2.89 -4.35 17.67
CA ALA A 38 3.51 -3.07 17.38
C ALA A 38 4.87 -3.24 16.68
N ILE A 39 5.70 -4.15 17.17
CA ILE A 39 7.01 -4.46 16.57
C ILE A 39 6.83 -4.99 15.14
N THR A 40 5.97 -6.00 14.95
CA THR A 40 5.68 -6.56 13.63
C THR A 40 5.11 -5.50 12.68
N GLY A 41 4.27 -4.61 13.20
CA GLY A 41 3.72 -3.51 12.42
C GLY A 41 4.76 -2.47 12.01
N VAL A 42 5.72 -2.13 12.88
CA VAL A 42 6.85 -1.25 12.52
C VAL A 42 7.69 -1.89 11.42
N LEU A 43 8.00 -3.17 11.53
CA LEU A 43 8.77 -3.90 10.49
C LEU A 43 8.01 -3.91 9.15
N ALA A 44 6.70 -4.14 9.17
CA ALA A 44 5.89 -4.10 7.96
C ALA A 44 5.78 -2.69 7.36
N LEU A 45 5.77 -1.64 8.18
CA LEU A 45 5.83 -0.24 7.71
C LEU A 45 7.16 0.08 7.01
N LEU A 46 8.27 -0.56 7.38
CA LEU A 46 9.53 -0.42 6.66
C LEU A 46 9.45 -1.00 5.24
N ILE A 47 8.69 -2.09 5.06
CA ILE A 47 8.42 -2.66 3.73
C ILE A 47 7.62 -1.64 2.89
N ASP A 48 6.58 -1.05 3.46
CA ASP A 48 5.79 -0.03 2.78
C ASP A 48 6.60 1.23 2.49
N LEU A 49 7.48 1.63 3.42
CA LEU A 49 8.39 2.75 3.22
C LEU A 49 9.28 2.53 2.00
N ALA A 50 9.88 1.35 1.87
CA ALA A 50 10.78 1.04 0.76
C ALA A 50 10.05 0.95 -0.59
N PHE A 51 8.91 0.25 -0.65
CA PHE A 51 8.22 -0.02 -1.92
C PHE A 51 7.19 1.03 -2.32
N PHE A 52 6.74 1.87 -1.41
CA PHE A 52 5.72 2.87 -1.70
C PHE A 52 6.16 4.29 -1.34
N VAL A 53 6.53 4.54 -0.07
CA VAL A 53 6.74 5.91 0.41
C VAL A 53 7.94 6.56 -0.27
N LEU A 54 9.06 5.86 -0.42
CA LEU A 54 10.26 6.41 -1.08
C LEU A 54 9.99 6.74 -2.56
N PRO A 55 9.44 5.84 -3.40
CA PRO A 55 9.09 6.18 -4.78
C PRO A 55 8.06 7.30 -4.87
N LEU A 56 7.08 7.36 -3.96
CA LEU A 56 6.09 8.42 -3.89
C LEU A 56 6.73 9.78 -3.60
N MET A 57 7.62 9.84 -2.59
CA MET A 57 8.31 11.09 -2.20
C MET A 57 9.19 11.62 -3.33
N ILE A 58 9.91 10.73 -4.02
CA ILE A 58 10.72 11.10 -5.18
C ILE A 58 9.83 11.63 -6.30
N GLY A 59 8.72 10.96 -6.60
CA GLY A 59 7.75 11.39 -7.61
C GLY A 59 7.16 12.77 -7.30
N ILE A 60 6.72 13.00 -6.07
CA ILE A 60 6.18 14.30 -5.62
C ILE A 60 7.27 15.37 -5.71
N LEU A 61 8.49 15.10 -5.26
CA LEU A 61 9.60 16.04 -5.33
C LEU A 61 9.87 16.47 -6.77
N LEU A 62 9.96 15.51 -7.69
CA LEU A 62 10.19 15.80 -9.11
C LEU A 62 9.05 16.64 -9.72
N LEU A 63 7.79 16.32 -9.37
CA LEU A 63 6.62 17.09 -9.84
C LEU A 63 6.61 18.51 -9.30
N THR A 64 6.88 18.70 -8.00
CA THR A 64 6.90 20.03 -7.38
C THR A 64 8.04 20.89 -7.92
N CYS A 65 9.24 20.32 -8.04
CA CYS A 65 10.38 21.02 -8.65
C CYS A 65 10.12 21.39 -10.11
N SER A 66 9.48 20.48 -10.86
CA SER A 66 9.08 20.75 -12.26
C SER A 66 8.04 21.86 -12.34
N GLY A 67 6.97 21.81 -11.53
CA GLY A 67 5.94 22.84 -11.50
C GLY A 67 6.48 24.20 -11.12
N LEU A 68 7.35 24.27 -10.10
CA LEU A 68 7.99 25.51 -9.70
C LEU A 68 8.90 26.05 -10.82
N ALA A 69 9.68 25.21 -11.48
CA ALA A 69 10.52 25.61 -12.60
C ALA A 69 9.69 26.15 -13.77
N LEU A 70 8.54 25.55 -14.10
CA LEU A 70 7.63 26.04 -15.14
C LEU A 70 7.04 27.42 -14.81
N VAL A 71 6.74 27.67 -13.53
CA VAL A 71 6.21 28.96 -13.07
C VAL A 71 7.30 30.04 -13.07
N LEU A 72 8.51 29.70 -12.63
CA LEU A 72 9.61 30.69 -12.50
C LEU A 72 10.39 30.91 -13.79
N ALA A 73 10.51 29.87 -14.64
CA ALA A 73 11.25 29.94 -15.91
C ALA A 73 10.44 30.65 -17.03
N ALA A 74 9.89 31.82 -16.73
CA ALA A 74 9.16 32.59 -17.71
C ALA A 74 9.98 32.75 -19.00
N ARG A 75 9.95 31.80 -19.91
CA ARG A 75 10.20 31.93 -21.37
C ARG A 75 11.39 31.26 -22.05
N THR A 76 12.34 30.55 -21.43
CA THR A 76 13.51 30.18 -22.26
C THR A 76 13.68 28.68 -22.57
N ASP A 77 13.32 27.80 -21.68
CA ASP A 77 13.49 26.37 -21.97
C ASP A 77 12.44 25.52 -21.21
N LEU A 78 11.33 25.24 -21.88
CA LEU A 78 10.23 24.46 -21.32
C LEU A 78 10.48 22.94 -21.33
N LEU A 79 11.47 22.48 -22.09
CA LEU A 79 11.71 21.06 -22.31
C LEU A 79 12.14 20.36 -21.02
N GLU A 80 13.11 20.92 -20.30
CA GLU A 80 13.65 20.32 -19.08
C GLU A 80 12.61 20.19 -17.96
N PRO A 81 11.84 21.25 -17.58
CA PRO A 81 10.81 21.13 -16.56
C PRO A 81 9.66 20.19 -16.99
N VAL A 82 9.30 20.16 -18.29
CA VAL A 82 8.29 19.21 -18.79
C VAL A 82 8.79 17.76 -18.66
N MET A 83 10.02 17.48 -19.03
CA MET A 83 10.61 16.13 -18.90
C MET A 83 10.68 15.70 -17.42
N ARG A 84 11.07 16.58 -16.50
CA ARG A 84 11.05 16.31 -15.05
C ARG A 84 9.63 16.02 -14.55
N GLY A 85 8.64 16.78 -15.03
CA GLY A 85 7.23 16.56 -14.69
C GLY A 85 6.73 15.21 -15.15
N ILE A 86 7.08 14.78 -16.36
CA ILE A 86 6.76 13.45 -16.90
C ILE A 86 7.41 12.36 -16.03
N LEU A 87 8.71 12.50 -15.69
CA LEU A 87 9.40 11.55 -14.83
C LEU A 87 8.76 11.48 -13.43
N GLY A 88 8.37 12.63 -12.87
CA GLY A 88 7.66 12.69 -11.59
C GLY A 88 6.30 11.97 -11.65
N LEU A 89 5.55 12.14 -12.74
CA LEU A 89 4.27 11.46 -12.97
C LEU A 89 4.47 9.94 -13.10
N ILE A 90 5.49 9.52 -13.85
CA ILE A 90 5.85 8.10 -13.96
C ILE A 90 6.21 7.54 -12.58
N GLY A 91 6.99 8.26 -11.78
CA GLY A 91 7.33 7.86 -10.41
C GLY A 91 6.11 7.72 -9.50
N LEU A 92 5.14 8.61 -9.62
CA LEU A 92 3.88 8.54 -8.87
C LEU A 92 3.04 7.31 -9.27
N ILE A 93 2.88 7.09 -10.58
CA ILE A 93 2.17 5.91 -11.10
C ILE A 93 2.87 4.63 -10.62
N TRP A 94 4.21 4.59 -10.68
CA TRP A 94 5.01 3.46 -10.22
C TRP A 94 4.79 3.21 -8.72
N ALA A 95 4.82 4.23 -7.88
CA ALA A 95 4.56 4.12 -6.45
C ALA A 95 3.20 3.49 -6.16
N ILE A 96 2.15 3.93 -6.87
CA ILE A 96 0.80 3.38 -6.73
C ILE A 96 0.76 1.90 -7.15
N LEU A 97 1.41 1.55 -8.26
CA LEU A 97 1.49 0.16 -8.73
C LEU A 97 2.24 -0.73 -7.74
N PHE A 98 3.30 -0.20 -7.12
CA PHE A 98 4.04 -0.92 -6.07
C PHE A 98 3.21 -1.11 -4.80
N LEU A 99 2.47 -0.09 -4.36
CA LEU A 99 1.58 -0.19 -3.21
C LEU A 99 0.56 -1.33 -3.38
N ILE A 100 -0.05 -1.43 -4.56
CA ILE A 100 -1.11 -2.40 -4.82
C ILE A 100 -0.53 -3.78 -5.19
N GLY A 101 0.66 -3.82 -5.78
CA GLY A 101 1.17 -5.04 -6.40
C GLY A 101 2.34 -5.70 -5.71
N VAL A 102 3.30 -4.95 -5.19
CA VAL A 102 4.56 -5.49 -4.65
C VAL A 102 4.59 -5.43 -3.14
N ALA A 103 4.13 -4.34 -2.53
CA ALA A 103 4.09 -4.21 -1.08
C ALA A 103 3.30 -5.34 -0.39
N PRO A 104 2.10 -5.76 -0.88
CA PRO A 104 1.40 -6.91 -0.33
C PRO A 104 2.19 -8.22 -0.42
N ILE A 105 2.96 -8.42 -1.50
CA ILE A 105 3.79 -9.61 -1.66
C ILE A 105 5.00 -9.56 -0.73
N GLY A 106 5.61 -8.38 -0.53
CA GLY A 106 6.64 -8.19 0.48
C GLY A 106 6.16 -8.52 1.89
N ARG A 107 4.97 -8.06 2.25
CA ARG A 107 4.32 -8.42 3.52
C ARG A 107 4.03 -9.92 3.62
N LEU A 108 3.62 -10.57 2.52
CA LEU A 108 3.37 -12.00 2.46
C LEU A 108 4.66 -12.81 2.73
N ILE A 109 5.78 -12.43 2.10
CA ILE A 109 7.10 -13.04 2.31
C ILE A 109 7.55 -12.82 3.76
N PHE A 110 7.35 -11.61 4.30
CA PHE A 110 7.66 -11.33 5.70
C PHE A 110 6.84 -12.20 6.66
N ALA A 111 5.53 -12.39 6.39
CA ALA A 111 4.68 -13.29 7.18
C ALA A 111 5.10 -14.76 7.04
N GLU A 112 5.70 -15.15 5.91
CA GLU A 112 6.19 -16.50 5.66
C GLU A 112 7.47 -16.83 6.42
N GLU A 113 8.45 -15.97 6.32
CA GLU A 113 9.80 -16.25 6.77
C GLU A 113 10.18 -15.55 8.08
N GLY A 114 9.43 -14.53 8.48
CA GLY A 114 9.72 -13.72 9.65
C GLY A 114 10.96 -12.81 9.49
N LYS A 115 11.56 -12.80 8.30
CA LYS A 115 12.79 -12.05 7.99
C LYS A 115 12.48 -10.84 7.12
N ILE A 116 12.74 -9.65 7.66
CA ILE A 116 12.53 -8.41 6.92
C ILE A 116 13.48 -8.25 5.72
N GLU A 117 14.69 -8.80 5.83
CA GLU A 117 15.72 -8.72 4.78
C GLU A 117 15.24 -9.31 3.46
N GLN A 118 14.52 -10.43 3.51
CA GLN A 118 13.98 -11.09 2.33
C GLN A 118 12.78 -10.31 1.77
N ALA A 119 11.95 -9.75 2.63
CA ALA A 119 10.84 -8.90 2.21
C ALA A 119 11.30 -7.59 1.54
N LEU A 120 12.46 -7.05 1.94
CA LEU A 120 13.06 -5.85 1.35
C LEU A 120 13.97 -6.16 0.15
N SER A 121 14.25 -7.43 -0.13
CA SER A 121 15.04 -7.86 -1.27
C SER A 121 14.28 -7.70 -2.60
N MET A 122 14.87 -8.14 -3.72
CA MET A 122 14.19 -8.21 -5.01
C MET A 122 13.22 -9.39 -5.14
N GLU A 123 13.11 -10.26 -4.12
CA GLU A 123 12.23 -11.43 -4.14
C GLU A 123 10.73 -11.06 -4.29
N PRO A 124 10.18 -10.06 -3.58
CA PRO A 124 8.79 -9.63 -3.82
C PRO A 124 8.53 -9.18 -5.25
N VAL A 125 9.46 -8.45 -5.84
CA VAL A 125 9.37 -8.00 -7.24
C VAL A 125 9.42 -9.21 -8.18
N ARG A 126 10.40 -10.08 -7.98
CA ARG A 126 10.56 -11.30 -8.78
C ARG A 126 9.31 -12.18 -8.69
N ARG A 127 8.82 -12.47 -7.48
CA ARG A 127 7.61 -13.28 -7.25
C ARG A 127 6.36 -12.65 -7.88
N ALA A 128 6.26 -11.30 -7.89
CA ALA A 128 5.16 -10.58 -8.50
C ALA A 128 5.03 -10.80 -10.02
N PHE A 129 6.16 -11.03 -10.71
CA PHE A 129 6.22 -11.08 -12.17
C PHE A 129 6.58 -12.46 -12.75
N THR A 130 6.96 -13.44 -11.92
CA THR A 130 7.32 -14.79 -12.38
C THR A 130 6.07 -15.67 -12.57
N PRO A 131 5.95 -16.41 -13.69
CA PRO A 131 4.93 -17.45 -13.81
C PRO A 131 5.15 -18.59 -12.79
N PRO A 132 4.08 -19.22 -12.24
CA PRO A 132 2.65 -18.97 -12.46
C PRO A 132 2.06 -17.84 -11.60
N TYR A 133 2.82 -17.29 -10.64
CA TYR A 133 2.37 -16.31 -9.65
C TYR A 133 1.80 -15.03 -10.28
N ARG A 134 2.40 -14.57 -11.37
CA ARG A 134 2.01 -13.35 -12.09
C ARG A 134 0.51 -13.29 -12.40
N ALA A 135 -0.07 -14.37 -12.93
CA ALA A 135 -1.47 -14.40 -13.35
C ALA A 135 -2.42 -14.31 -12.14
N TYR A 136 -2.11 -15.04 -11.07
CA TYR A 136 -2.92 -15.06 -9.85
C TYR A 136 -2.80 -13.75 -9.07
N PHE A 137 -1.60 -13.20 -8.94
CA PHE A 137 -1.41 -11.91 -8.30
C PHE A 137 -2.01 -10.75 -9.11
N TRP A 138 -2.04 -10.84 -10.43
CA TRP A 138 -2.74 -9.86 -11.25
C TRP A 138 -4.24 -9.83 -10.96
N ARG A 139 -4.87 -10.99 -10.85
CA ARG A 139 -6.28 -11.09 -10.46
C ARG A 139 -6.51 -10.57 -9.05
N ALA A 140 -5.66 -10.91 -8.10
CA ALA A 140 -5.74 -10.40 -6.74
C ALA A 140 -5.61 -8.86 -6.69
N ARG A 141 -4.72 -8.26 -7.50
CA ARG A 141 -4.59 -6.80 -7.65
C ARG A 141 -5.89 -6.16 -8.11
N LEU A 142 -6.45 -6.66 -9.19
CA LEU A 142 -7.70 -6.11 -9.73
C LEU A 142 -8.85 -6.25 -8.73
N ALA A 143 -8.97 -7.39 -8.07
CA ALA A 143 -9.98 -7.60 -7.04
C ALA A 143 -9.75 -6.69 -5.81
N SER A 144 -8.49 -6.47 -5.40
CA SER A 144 -8.17 -5.60 -4.26
C SER A 144 -8.47 -4.13 -4.54
N LEU A 145 -8.41 -3.67 -5.81
CA LEU A 145 -8.79 -2.31 -6.17
C LEU A 145 -10.24 -1.99 -5.77
N ALA A 146 -11.15 -2.95 -5.92
CA ALA A 146 -12.55 -2.77 -5.52
C ALA A 146 -12.68 -2.50 -4.00
N ALA A 147 -11.82 -3.10 -3.17
CA ALA A 147 -11.81 -2.85 -1.74
C ALA A 147 -11.36 -1.42 -1.36
N TYR A 148 -10.59 -0.75 -2.23
CA TYR A 148 -10.15 0.63 -2.03
C TYR A 148 -11.17 1.68 -2.50
N VAL A 149 -12.22 1.31 -3.22
CA VAL A 149 -13.25 2.24 -3.72
C VAL A 149 -13.88 3.07 -2.58
N PRO A 150 -14.29 2.48 -1.44
CA PRO A 150 -14.84 3.27 -0.34
C PRO A 150 -13.82 4.30 0.21
N ALA A 151 -12.55 3.91 0.33
CA ALA A 151 -11.49 4.83 0.77
C ALA A 151 -11.30 5.98 -0.23
N GLY A 152 -11.30 5.69 -1.54
CA GLY A 152 -11.22 6.70 -2.59
C GLY A 152 -12.37 7.71 -2.56
N LEU A 153 -13.60 7.25 -2.34
CA LEU A 153 -14.77 8.12 -2.17
C LEU A 153 -14.65 9.00 -0.92
N LEU A 154 -14.14 8.47 0.19
CA LEU A 154 -13.91 9.24 1.41
C LEU A 154 -12.77 10.27 1.25
N VAL A 155 -11.75 9.98 0.44
CA VAL A 155 -10.71 10.97 0.07
C VAL A 155 -11.33 12.11 -0.74
N ALA A 156 -12.16 11.81 -1.74
CA ALA A 156 -12.87 12.83 -2.53
C ALA A 156 -13.79 13.68 -1.65
N LEU A 157 -14.54 13.03 -0.74
CA LEU A 157 -15.39 13.71 0.24
C LEU A 157 -14.55 14.60 1.18
N MET A 158 -13.38 14.14 1.64
CA MET A 158 -12.45 14.93 2.45
C MET A 158 -12.03 16.21 1.72
N GLY A 159 -11.63 16.09 0.45
CA GLY A 159 -11.29 17.24 -0.38
C GLY A 159 -12.44 18.25 -0.50
N TRP A 160 -13.67 17.75 -0.72
CA TRP A 160 -14.85 18.59 -0.78
C TRP A 160 -15.15 19.28 0.56
N LEU A 161 -15.09 18.56 1.70
CA LEU A 161 -15.31 19.12 3.04
C LEU A 161 -14.32 20.24 3.37
N LEU A 162 -13.06 20.08 2.97
CA LEU A 162 -12.03 21.10 3.17
C LEU A 162 -12.29 22.36 2.32
N VAL A 163 -12.67 22.21 1.05
CA VAL A 163 -13.00 23.33 0.17
C VAL A 163 -14.27 24.05 0.63
N ALA A 164 -15.27 23.29 1.12
CA ALA A 164 -16.52 23.83 1.63
C ALA A 164 -16.39 24.47 3.03
N ASN A 165 -15.20 24.49 3.64
CA ASN A 165 -14.99 24.94 5.03
C ASN A 165 -15.96 24.26 6.02
N ALA A 166 -16.16 22.96 5.86
CA ALA A 166 -17.10 22.20 6.69
C ALA A 166 -16.69 22.20 8.17
N PRO A 167 -17.64 22.01 9.11
CA PRO A 167 -17.34 21.92 10.52
C PRO A 167 -16.26 20.87 10.83
N LEU A 168 -15.34 21.19 11.73
CA LEU A 168 -14.21 20.32 12.11
C LEU A 168 -14.65 18.89 12.47
N LEU A 169 -15.82 18.77 13.12
CA LEU A 169 -16.40 17.47 13.50
C LEU A 169 -16.59 16.56 12.26
N LEU A 170 -17.11 17.09 11.16
CA LEU A 170 -17.32 16.32 9.92
C LEU A 170 -16.00 15.90 9.29
N ILE A 171 -15.00 16.78 9.32
CA ILE A 171 -13.65 16.48 8.82
C ILE A 171 -13.02 15.35 9.65
N VAL A 172 -13.12 15.41 10.97
CA VAL A 172 -12.59 14.38 11.88
C VAL A 172 -13.31 13.06 11.71
N LEU A 173 -14.64 13.06 11.62
CA LEU A 173 -15.44 11.85 11.37
C LEU A 173 -15.09 11.20 10.04
N ASN A 174 -15.00 12.01 8.96
CA ASN A 174 -14.60 11.49 7.65
C ASN A 174 -13.17 10.95 7.67
N GLY A 175 -12.24 11.60 8.36
CA GLY A 175 -10.87 11.10 8.55
C GLY A 175 -10.83 9.77 9.27
N TRP A 176 -11.66 9.58 10.28
CA TRP A 176 -11.77 8.31 11.01
C TRP A 176 -12.34 7.20 10.12
N LEU A 177 -13.40 7.49 9.36
CA LEU A 177 -13.98 6.56 8.38
C LEU A 177 -12.98 6.19 7.28
N LEU A 178 -12.21 7.16 6.78
CA LEU A 178 -11.16 6.94 5.79
C LEU A 178 -10.08 5.98 6.31
N CYS A 179 -9.60 6.18 7.53
CA CYS A 179 -8.65 5.28 8.16
C CYS A 179 -9.21 3.86 8.30
N SER A 180 -10.49 3.75 8.73
CA SER A 180 -11.16 2.45 8.89
C SER A 180 -11.33 1.74 7.55
N ALA A 181 -11.74 2.45 6.49
CA ALA A 181 -11.87 1.93 5.15
C ALA A 181 -10.51 1.48 4.57
N GLY A 182 -9.43 2.22 4.88
CA GLY A 182 -8.07 1.85 4.50
C GLY A 182 -7.61 0.54 5.15
N VAL A 183 -7.83 0.38 6.46
CA VAL A 183 -7.51 -0.87 7.17
C VAL A 183 -8.34 -2.03 6.63
N PHE A 184 -9.63 -1.83 6.39
CA PHE A 184 -10.50 -2.84 5.79
C PHE A 184 -10.02 -3.28 4.40
N ALA A 185 -9.66 -2.33 3.53
CA ALA A 185 -9.14 -2.62 2.20
C ALA A 185 -7.83 -3.44 2.27
N GLN A 186 -6.94 -3.12 3.22
CA GLN A 186 -5.71 -3.88 3.44
C GLN A 186 -5.99 -5.31 3.93
N LEU A 187 -6.97 -5.51 4.82
CA LEU A 187 -7.38 -6.84 5.28
C LEU A 187 -7.96 -7.69 4.15
N VAL A 188 -8.82 -7.12 3.31
CA VAL A 188 -9.35 -7.80 2.12
C VAL A 188 -8.21 -8.14 1.15
N GLY A 189 -7.30 -7.19 0.92
CA GLY A 189 -6.11 -7.40 0.12
C GLY A 189 -5.28 -8.58 0.63
N ALA A 190 -5.04 -8.66 1.95
CA ALA A 190 -4.30 -9.75 2.58
C ALA A 190 -4.90 -11.13 2.24
N GLN A 191 -6.23 -11.26 2.36
CA GLN A 191 -6.95 -12.50 2.04
C GLN A 191 -6.79 -12.88 0.57
N LEU A 192 -6.96 -11.91 -0.34
CA LEU A 192 -6.87 -12.12 -1.78
C LEU A 192 -5.45 -12.56 -2.19
N TYR A 193 -4.41 -11.95 -1.64
CA TYR A 193 -3.02 -12.31 -1.97
C TYR A 193 -2.64 -13.69 -1.41
N VAL A 194 -3.05 -14.05 -0.20
CA VAL A 194 -2.84 -15.39 0.36
C VAL A 194 -3.58 -16.45 -0.49
N ALA A 195 -4.81 -16.18 -0.90
CA ALA A 195 -5.56 -17.09 -1.77
C ALA A 195 -4.88 -17.26 -3.13
N ALA A 196 -4.41 -16.16 -3.73
CA ALA A 196 -3.70 -16.17 -5.00
C ALA A 196 -2.39 -16.97 -4.91
N GLU A 197 -1.63 -16.82 -3.82
CA GLU A 197 -0.41 -17.58 -3.60
C GLU A 197 -0.67 -19.07 -3.50
N ARG A 198 -1.67 -19.50 -2.72
CA ARG A 198 -2.05 -20.90 -2.61
C ARG A 198 -2.41 -21.52 -3.96
N GLN A 199 -3.20 -20.79 -4.76
CA GLN A 199 -3.56 -21.25 -6.11
C GLN A 199 -2.33 -21.38 -7.02
N ALA A 200 -1.41 -20.41 -6.97
CA ALA A 200 -0.18 -20.46 -7.75
C ALA A 200 0.72 -21.63 -7.33
N GLN A 201 0.82 -21.93 -6.02
CA GLN A 201 1.59 -23.06 -5.50
C GLN A 201 1.00 -24.42 -5.91
N LEU A 202 -0.33 -24.55 -5.94
CA LEU A 202 -0.99 -25.78 -6.41
C LEU A 202 -0.67 -26.04 -7.87
N MET A 203 -0.73 -25.00 -8.73
CA MET A 203 -0.40 -25.12 -10.15
C MET A 203 1.08 -25.37 -10.43
N ALA A 204 1.98 -24.94 -9.56
CA ALA A 204 3.41 -25.19 -9.72
C ALA A 204 3.81 -26.65 -9.38
N ARG A 205 2.91 -27.41 -8.71
CA ARG A 205 3.12 -28.81 -8.33
C ARG A 205 2.54 -29.81 -9.35
N THR A 206 1.67 -29.34 -10.22
CA THR A 206 1.11 -30.13 -11.34
C THR A 206 1.95 -29.99 -12.59
#